data_7e2da84a3d5d79cc5d642c519a3bca84
#
_entry.id   7e2da84a3d5d79cc5d642c519a3bca84
#
_cell.length_a   1.000
_cell.length_b   1.000
_cell.length_c   1.000
_cell.angle_alpha   90.00
_cell.angle_beta   90.00
_cell.angle_gamma   90.00
#
_symmetry.space_group_name_H-M   'P 1'
#
loop_
_entity.id
_entity.type
_entity.pdbx_description
1 polymer ?
#
loop_
_entity_poly.entity_id
_entity_poly.type
_entity_poly.pdbx_seq_one_letter_code
_entity_poly.pdbx_strand_id
1 'polypeptide(L)'
;MATTSPTPTGTVDFGRSFTFVTEDPEWVKKILIGGVFSLACVLLVGVPFVLGYFSRTLRNVVAGEARPMPEWDDLGGIFNEGLRLTAVYLLYTLGILAVLALIGAAVLLPVVALSGAGDGASDALGLLGGLGIVAAYGFLMLASLALAVYLPAALARSALRGTVGDGFAWREILAFIKANLGNYFLTLVIYLLASFLSQFGFILCCVGIFPAAFWGYLVLACALGQTVRLSPLQI
;
A
#
# COMPACT_ATOMS: atom_id res chain seq x y z
N MET A 1 3.47 -11.64 -39.75
CA MET A 1 2.34 -12.26 -39.04
C MET A 1 2.54 -12.02 -37.56
N ALA A 2 1.81 -11.09 -36.97
CA ALA A 2 1.85 -10.83 -35.56
C ALA A 2 1.03 -11.92 -34.86
N THR A 3 1.69 -12.77 -34.11
CA THR A 3 1.04 -13.75 -33.23
C THR A 3 0.41 -12.97 -32.09
N THR A 4 -0.87 -12.69 -32.18
CA THR A 4 -1.68 -12.22 -31.06
C THR A 4 -1.72 -13.35 -30.03
N SER A 5 -0.88 -13.23 -29.00
CA SER A 5 -1.03 -14.07 -27.83
C SER A 5 -2.43 -13.85 -27.26
N PRO A 6 -3.22 -14.91 -26.99
CA PRO A 6 -4.54 -14.74 -26.43
C PRO A 6 -4.43 -14.01 -25.10
N THR A 7 -5.18 -12.93 -24.94
CA THR A 7 -5.33 -12.21 -23.70
C THR A 7 -5.80 -13.22 -22.65
N PRO A 8 -5.10 -13.43 -21.55
CA PRO A 8 -5.55 -14.37 -20.52
C PRO A 8 -6.83 -13.84 -19.91
N THR A 9 -7.97 -14.36 -20.35
CA THR A 9 -9.27 -14.11 -19.77
C THR A 9 -9.41 -14.94 -18.50
N GLY A 10 -9.05 -14.38 -17.37
CA GLY A 10 -9.14 -15.05 -16.07
C GLY A 10 -9.47 -14.06 -14.96
N THR A 11 -9.98 -14.58 -13.86
CA THR A 11 -10.13 -13.83 -12.60
C THR A 11 -8.99 -14.18 -11.67
N VAL A 12 -8.66 -13.25 -10.77
CA VAL A 12 -7.70 -13.49 -9.67
C VAL A 12 -8.19 -14.68 -8.85
N ASP A 13 -7.31 -15.63 -8.62
CA ASP A 13 -7.61 -16.78 -7.75
C ASP A 13 -7.58 -16.34 -6.29
N PHE A 14 -8.80 -16.22 -5.73
CA PHE A 14 -9.02 -15.83 -4.35
C PHE A 14 -8.35 -16.81 -3.38
N GLY A 15 -8.57 -18.11 -3.56
CA GLY A 15 -8.05 -19.17 -2.67
C GLY A 15 -6.53 -19.17 -2.66
N ARG A 16 -5.91 -19.17 -3.84
CA ARG A 16 -4.45 -19.16 -3.98
C ARG A 16 -3.81 -17.93 -3.34
N SER A 17 -4.49 -16.77 -3.36
CA SER A 17 -3.96 -15.57 -2.74
C SER A 17 -3.73 -15.71 -1.23
N PHE A 18 -4.47 -16.59 -0.55
CA PHE A 18 -4.30 -16.88 0.88
C PHE A 18 -3.42 -18.09 1.15
N THR A 19 -3.47 -19.13 0.29
CA THR A 19 -2.83 -20.43 0.54
C THR A 19 -1.40 -20.52 0.05
N PHE A 20 -0.98 -19.69 -0.91
CA PHE A 20 0.36 -19.77 -1.53
C PHE A 20 1.50 -19.70 -0.50
N VAL A 21 1.30 -19.01 0.61
CA VAL A 21 2.28 -18.90 1.68
C VAL A 21 2.57 -20.28 2.29
N THR A 22 1.52 -21.08 2.53
CA THR A 22 1.64 -22.41 3.16
C THR A 22 2.15 -23.49 2.18
N GLU A 23 2.21 -23.20 0.88
CA GLU A 23 2.84 -24.05 -0.12
C GLU A 23 4.38 -24.05 -0.04
N ASP A 24 4.96 -23.04 0.63
CA ASP A 24 6.41 -22.97 0.85
C ASP A 24 6.80 -23.78 2.10
N PRO A 25 7.73 -24.71 2.03
CA PRO A 25 8.14 -25.52 3.20
C PRO A 25 8.70 -24.69 4.36
N GLU A 26 9.30 -23.54 4.07
CA GLU A 26 9.91 -22.66 5.06
C GLU A 26 9.01 -21.45 5.43
N TRP A 27 7.72 -21.51 5.11
CA TRP A 27 6.80 -20.39 5.29
C TRP A 27 6.79 -19.82 6.72
N VAL A 28 6.85 -20.69 7.75
CA VAL A 28 6.84 -20.24 9.15
C VAL A 28 8.06 -19.36 9.43
N LYS A 29 9.26 -19.84 9.04
CA LYS A 29 10.51 -19.09 9.20
C LYS A 29 10.44 -17.74 8.45
N LYS A 30 9.99 -17.75 7.20
CA LYS A 30 9.90 -16.56 6.36
C LYS A 30 8.93 -15.52 6.94
N ILE A 31 7.78 -15.97 7.44
CA ILE A 31 6.78 -15.09 8.08
C ILE A 31 7.28 -14.55 9.41
N LEU A 32 7.97 -15.35 10.23
CA LEU A 32 8.51 -14.87 11.50
C LEU A 32 9.61 -13.82 11.29
N ILE A 33 10.53 -14.05 10.34
CA ILE A 33 11.57 -13.05 10.00
C ILE A 33 10.90 -11.77 9.48
N GLY A 34 9.92 -11.90 8.57
CA GLY A 34 9.14 -10.76 8.08
C GLY A 34 8.39 -10.02 9.19
N GLY A 35 7.90 -10.75 10.21
CA GLY A 35 7.31 -10.20 11.42
C GLY A 35 8.29 -9.35 12.23
N VAL A 36 9.54 -9.79 12.36
CA VAL A 36 10.60 -9.00 13.02
C VAL A 36 10.85 -7.70 12.26
N PHE A 37 10.95 -7.74 10.92
CA PHE A 37 11.07 -6.53 10.11
C PHE A 37 9.81 -5.66 10.18
N SER A 38 8.63 -6.26 10.28
CA SER A 38 7.37 -5.51 10.49
C SER A 38 7.35 -4.80 11.84
N LEU A 39 7.87 -5.43 12.90
CA LEU A 39 8.08 -4.75 14.19
C LEU A 39 9.08 -3.60 14.05
N ALA A 40 10.18 -3.79 13.31
CA ALA A 40 11.17 -2.73 13.05
C ALA A 40 10.60 -1.56 12.21
N CYS A 41 9.42 -1.71 11.57
CA CYS A 41 8.74 -0.60 10.90
C CYS A 41 8.31 0.50 11.86
N VAL A 42 8.09 0.19 13.14
CA VAL A 42 7.84 1.20 14.20
C VAL A 42 9.00 2.19 14.28
N LEU A 43 10.22 1.75 14.00
CA LEU A 43 11.43 2.57 13.93
C LEU A 43 11.74 3.03 12.49
N LEU A 44 10.84 2.83 11.55
CA LEU A 44 10.97 3.10 10.11
C LEU A 44 12.04 2.27 9.39
N VAL A 45 12.97 1.65 10.11
CA VAL A 45 14.09 0.87 9.53
C VAL A 45 13.59 -0.41 8.85
N GLY A 46 12.49 -0.98 9.34
CA GLY A 46 11.90 -2.20 8.78
C GLY A 46 11.17 -2.00 7.45
N VAL A 47 10.71 -0.76 7.15
CA VAL A 47 9.87 -0.48 5.98
C VAL A 47 10.53 -0.90 4.65
N PRO A 48 11.82 -0.58 4.39
CA PRO A 48 12.47 -1.04 3.17
C PRO A 48 12.53 -2.57 3.06
N PHE A 49 12.73 -3.29 4.16
CA PHE A 49 12.79 -4.76 4.11
C PHE A 49 11.42 -5.37 3.76
N VAL A 50 10.34 -4.88 4.39
CA VAL A 50 8.98 -5.35 4.13
C VAL A 50 8.57 -5.03 2.68
N LEU A 51 8.80 -3.81 2.20
CA LEU A 51 8.47 -3.41 0.83
C LEU A 51 9.37 -4.08 -0.20
N GLY A 52 10.64 -4.34 0.11
CA GLY A 52 11.54 -5.08 -0.76
C GLY A 52 11.12 -6.52 -0.93
N TYR A 53 10.75 -7.18 0.16
CA TYR A 53 10.23 -8.54 0.11
C TYR A 53 8.89 -8.61 -0.65
N PHE A 54 8.00 -7.65 -0.42
CA PHE A 54 6.78 -7.46 -1.20
C PHE A 54 7.08 -7.35 -2.71
N SER A 55 8.06 -6.52 -3.08
CA SER A 55 8.48 -6.32 -4.48
C SER A 55 8.93 -7.63 -5.13
N ARG A 56 9.78 -8.39 -4.45
CA ARG A 56 10.28 -9.69 -4.95
C ARG A 56 9.15 -10.71 -5.08
N THR A 57 8.31 -10.83 -4.05
CA THR A 57 7.16 -11.74 -4.10
C THR A 57 6.23 -11.39 -5.27
N LEU A 58 5.91 -10.12 -5.46
CA LEU A 58 5.09 -9.66 -6.57
C LEU A 58 5.70 -10.02 -7.92
N ARG A 59 7.01 -9.78 -8.13
CA ARG A 59 7.71 -10.15 -9.37
C ARG A 59 7.71 -11.65 -9.63
N ASN A 60 7.93 -12.45 -8.60
CA ASN A 60 7.91 -13.91 -8.71
C ASN A 60 6.52 -14.43 -9.09
N VAL A 61 5.45 -13.84 -8.53
CA VAL A 61 4.06 -14.14 -8.93
C VAL A 61 3.81 -13.75 -10.38
N VAL A 62 4.26 -12.58 -10.82
CA VAL A 62 4.14 -12.14 -12.23
C VAL A 62 4.92 -13.06 -13.15
N ALA A 63 6.10 -13.53 -12.76
CA ALA A 63 6.89 -14.52 -13.49
C ALA A 63 6.25 -15.92 -13.52
N GLY A 64 5.26 -16.16 -12.65
CA GLY A 64 4.55 -17.44 -12.58
C GLY A 64 5.30 -18.51 -11.80
N GLU A 65 6.17 -18.12 -10.87
CA GLU A 65 6.89 -19.06 -10.03
C GLU A 65 5.94 -19.87 -9.15
N ALA A 66 6.23 -21.16 -9.01
CA ALA A 66 5.42 -22.05 -8.18
C ALA A 66 5.50 -21.66 -6.70
N ARG A 67 6.67 -21.21 -6.24
CA ARG A 67 6.95 -20.75 -4.88
C ARG A 67 7.43 -19.30 -4.91
N PRO A 68 6.52 -18.33 -4.89
CA PRO A 68 6.88 -16.93 -5.13
C PRO A 68 7.53 -16.23 -3.95
N MET A 69 7.58 -16.82 -2.74
CA MET A 69 8.24 -16.22 -1.59
C MET A 69 9.77 -16.30 -1.72
N PRO A 70 10.49 -15.16 -1.77
CA PRO A 70 11.94 -15.15 -1.83
C PRO A 70 12.57 -15.65 -0.51
N GLU A 71 13.86 -15.99 -0.55
CA GLU A 71 14.66 -16.26 0.64
C GLU A 71 15.12 -14.94 1.28
N TRP A 72 15.45 -14.99 2.58
CA TRP A 72 16.00 -13.87 3.34
C TRP A 72 17.54 -13.83 3.32
N ASP A 73 18.18 -14.45 2.35
CA ASP A 73 19.63 -14.57 2.20
C ASP A 73 20.29 -13.30 1.65
N ASP A 74 19.58 -12.54 0.80
CA ASP A 74 20.05 -11.28 0.20
C ASP A 74 19.35 -10.07 0.84
N LEU A 75 19.65 -9.80 2.09
CA LEU A 75 19.09 -8.65 2.81
C LEU A 75 19.46 -7.31 2.18
N GLY A 76 20.67 -7.20 1.61
CA GLY A 76 21.13 -5.99 0.95
C GLY A 76 20.34 -5.66 -0.30
N GLY A 77 20.07 -6.65 -1.14
CA GLY A 77 19.23 -6.49 -2.32
C GLY A 77 17.78 -6.20 -1.95
N ILE A 78 17.21 -6.92 -0.98
CA ILE A 78 15.85 -6.67 -0.47
C ILE A 78 15.73 -5.23 0.03
N PHE A 79 16.69 -4.76 0.84
CA PHE A 79 16.71 -3.39 1.34
C PHE A 79 16.76 -2.35 0.22
N ASN A 80 17.66 -2.53 -0.75
CA ASN A 80 17.82 -1.59 -1.87
C ASN A 80 16.56 -1.49 -2.74
N GLU A 81 15.93 -2.63 -3.02
CA GLU A 81 14.67 -2.67 -3.75
C GLU A 81 13.54 -2.01 -2.97
N GLY A 82 13.46 -2.32 -1.67
CA GLY A 82 12.47 -1.73 -0.79
C GLY A 82 12.67 -0.25 -0.53
N LEU A 83 13.90 0.25 -0.54
CA LEU A 83 14.17 1.68 -0.38
C LEU A 83 13.53 2.51 -1.50
N ARG A 84 13.50 1.99 -2.73
CA ARG A 84 12.79 2.63 -3.86
C ARG A 84 11.29 2.71 -3.62
N LEU A 85 10.68 1.62 -3.17
CA LEU A 85 9.25 1.59 -2.87
C LEU A 85 8.92 2.45 -1.64
N THR A 86 9.82 2.47 -0.66
CA THR A 86 9.71 3.36 0.51
C THR A 86 9.73 4.83 0.09
N ALA A 87 10.59 5.19 -0.87
CA ALA A 87 10.62 6.56 -1.41
C ALA A 87 9.28 6.92 -2.08
N VAL A 88 8.70 6.02 -2.88
CA VAL A 88 7.37 6.23 -3.48
C VAL A 88 6.32 6.42 -2.39
N TYR A 89 6.27 5.52 -1.40
CA TYR A 89 5.33 5.58 -0.29
C TYR A 89 5.44 6.90 0.50
N LEU A 90 6.67 7.29 0.85
CA LEU A 90 6.93 8.51 1.61
C LEU A 90 6.55 9.77 0.83
N LEU A 91 6.84 9.83 -0.47
CA LEU A 91 6.49 11.00 -1.27
C LEU A 91 4.98 11.20 -1.38
N TYR A 92 4.18 10.11 -1.52
CA TYR A 92 2.72 10.21 -1.45
C TYR A 92 2.23 10.64 -0.07
N THR A 93 2.79 10.07 1.00
CA THR A 93 2.42 10.42 2.38
C THR A 93 2.77 11.88 2.69
N LEU A 94 3.97 12.33 2.31
CA LEU A 94 4.39 13.73 2.49
C LEU A 94 3.52 14.70 1.69
N GLY A 95 3.09 14.32 0.49
CA GLY A 95 2.14 15.10 -0.31
C GLY A 95 0.81 15.33 0.42
N ILE A 96 0.24 14.26 1.01
CA ILE A 96 -0.99 14.36 1.80
C ILE A 96 -0.77 15.23 3.04
N LEU A 97 0.34 15.04 3.77
CA LEU A 97 0.67 15.83 4.95
C LEU A 97 0.87 17.32 4.62
N ALA A 98 1.48 17.63 3.48
CA ALA A 98 1.63 19.01 3.01
C ALA A 98 0.28 19.68 2.75
N VAL A 99 -0.66 18.97 2.10
CA VAL A 99 -2.02 19.51 1.89
C VAL A 99 -2.76 19.68 3.20
N LEU A 100 -2.64 18.74 4.15
CA LEU A 100 -3.21 18.87 5.50
C LEU A 100 -2.64 20.06 6.25
N ALA A 101 -1.33 20.29 6.15
CA ALA A 101 -0.66 21.43 6.76
C ALA A 101 -1.18 22.77 6.17
N LEU A 102 -1.41 22.81 4.85
CA LEU A 102 -1.99 23.99 4.19
C LEU A 102 -3.44 24.24 4.63
N ILE A 103 -4.26 23.18 4.73
CA ILE A 103 -5.64 23.30 5.25
C ILE A 103 -5.60 23.78 6.71
N GLY A 104 -4.74 23.19 7.54
CA GLY A 104 -4.56 23.58 8.93
C GLY A 104 -4.14 25.06 9.07
N ALA A 105 -3.17 25.50 8.27
CA ALA A 105 -2.73 26.89 8.26
C ALA A 105 -3.85 27.83 7.81
N ALA A 106 -4.60 27.49 6.77
CA ALA A 106 -5.71 28.30 6.28
C ALA A 106 -6.84 28.47 7.32
N VAL A 107 -7.00 27.51 8.24
CA VAL A 107 -7.98 27.59 9.33
C VAL A 107 -7.38 28.29 10.56
N LEU A 108 -6.18 27.90 10.99
CA LEU A 108 -5.58 28.40 12.24
C LEU A 108 -5.13 29.86 12.15
N LEU A 109 -4.59 30.31 11.00
CA LEU A 109 -4.11 31.68 10.86
C LEU A 109 -5.21 32.73 11.07
N PRO A 110 -6.40 32.63 10.45
CA PRO A 110 -7.52 33.56 10.75
C PRO A 110 -7.99 33.43 12.18
N VAL A 111 -8.07 32.24 12.76
CA VAL A 111 -8.49 32.03 14.16
C VAL A 111 -7.54 32.75 15.10
N VAL A 112 -6.22 32.60 14.93
CA VAL A 112 -5.22 33.28 15.76
C VAL A 112 -5.25 34.80 15.55
N ALA A 113 -5.35 35.26 14.29
CA ALA A 113 -5.37 36.69 13.97
C ALA A 113 -6.59 37.44 14.57
N LEU A 114 -7.73 36.75 14.65
CA LEU A 114 -8.99 37.34 15.15
C LEU A 114 -9.26 37.07 16.64
N SER A 115 -8.45 36.23 17.30
CA SER A 115 -8.64 35.86 18.71
C SER A 115 -8.58 37.06 19.72
N GLY A 116 -8.09 38.23 19.28
CA GLY A 116 -8.07 39.48 20.08
C GLY A 116 -9.19 40.47 19.74
N ALA A 117 -10.15 40.11 18.87
CA ALA A 117 -11.09 41.06 18.27
C ALA A 117 -12.45 41.23 19.01
N GLY A 118 -12.58 40.77 20.27
CA GLY A 118 -13.78 40.97 21.13
C GLY A 118 -14.85 39.87 20.98
N ASP A 119 -15.92 39.99 21.79
CA ASP A 119 -16.90 38.89 22.01
C ASP A 119 -17.67 38.42 20.77
N GLY A 120 -17.92 39.28 19.79
CA GLY A 120 -18.60 38.90 18.53
C GLY A 120 -17.71 38.10 17.58
N ALA A 121 -16.39 38.10 17.74
CA ALA A 121 -15.47 37.32 16.94
C ALA A 121 -15.38 35.86 17.43
N SER A 122 -15.67 35.58 18.69
CA SER A 122 -15.56 34.24 19.29
C SER A 122 -16.46 33.20 18.62
N ASP A 123 -17.71 33.56 18.31
CA ASP A 123 -18.67 32.64 17.67
C ASP A 123 -18.30 32.36 16.21
N ALA A 124 -17.88 33.41 15.48
CA ALA A 124 -17.40 33.26 14.11
C ALA A 124 -16.12 32.41 14.03
N LEU A 125 -15.20 32.59 15.01
CA LEU A 125 -13.98 31.78 15.13
C LEU A 125 -14.29 30.32 15.47
N GLY A 126 -15.24 30.07 16.37
CA GLY A 126 -15.71 28.72 16.69
C GLY A 126 -16.30 28.00 15.47
N LEU A 127 -17.13 28.71 14.69
CA LEU A 127 -17.70 28.16 13.44
C LEU A 127 -16.61 27.90 12.39
N LEU A 128 -15.70 28.81 12.14
CA LEU A 128 -14.60 28.65 11.18
C LEU A 128 -13.67 27.51 11.59
N GLY A 129 -13.34 27.42 12.89
CA GLY A 129 -12.54 26.31 13.42
C GLY A 129 -13.24 24.95 13.26
N GLY A 130 -14.52 24.89 13.59
CA GLY A 130 -15.34 23.67 13.42
C GLY A 130 -15.44 23.23 11.96
N LEU A 131 -15.74 24.14 11.03
CA LEU A 131 -15.78 23.85 9.60
C LEU A 131 -14.41 23.41 9.06
N GLY A 132 -13.32 24.02 9.55
CA GLY A 132 -11.97 23.65 9.17
C GLY A 132 -11.60 22.24 9.63
N ILE A 133 -11.99 21.84 10.84
CA ILE A 133 -11.79 20.49 11.35
C ILE A 133 -12.56 19.48 10.47
N VAL A 134 -13.83 19.75 10.19
CA VAL A 134 -14.65 18.88 9.31
C VAL A 134 -14.03 18.75 7.92
N ALA A 135 -13.57 19.86 7.34
CA ALA A 135 -12.90 19.87 6.05
C ALA A 135 -11.60 19.05 6.06
N ALA A 136 -10.79 19.19 7.12
CA ALA A 136 -9.54 18.43 7.29
C ALA A 136 -9.81 16.93 7.44
N TYR A 137 -10.78 16.51 8.25
CA TYR A 137 -11.18 15.11 8.38
C TYR A 137 -11.77 14.56 7.09
N GLY A 138 -12.64 15.33 6.41
CA GLY A 138 -13.19 14.94 5.10
C GLY A 138 -12.11 14.75 4.06
N PHE A 139 -11.15 15.67 3.97
CA PHE A 139 -10.00 15.55 3.09
C PHE A 139 -9.17 14.30 3.44
N LEU A 140 -8.82 14.11 4.70
CA LEU A 140 -8.01 12.97 5.14
C LEU A 140 -8.69 11.64 4.81
N MET A 141 -10.01 11.54 5.03
CA MET A 141 -10.79 10.35 4.70
C MET A 141 -10.78 10.06 3.20
N LEU A 142 -11.03 11.07 2.36
CA LEU A 142 -11.03 10.92 0.90
C LEU A 142 -9.63 10.63 0.37
N ALA A 143 -8.60 11.31 0.87
CA ALA A 143 -7.22 11.11 0.46
C ALA A 143 -6.71 9.72 0.85
N SER A 144 -7.03 9.24 2.06
CA SER A 144 -6.66 7.90 2.50
C SER A 144 -7.35 6.81 1.68
N LEU A 145 -8.62 6.98 1.34
CA LEU A 145 -9.35 6.06 0.46
C LEU A 145 -8.76 6.05 -0.96
N ALA A 146 -8.51 7.21 -1.53
CA ALA A 146 -7.87 7.34 -2.84
C ALA A 146 -6.48 6.69 -2.85
N LEU A 147 -5.69 6.91 -1.79
CA LEU A 147 -4.37 6.31 -1.65
C LEU A 147 -4.44 4.80 -1.46
N ALA A 148 -5.39 4.29 -0.68
CA ALA A 148 -5.60 2.84 -0.49
C ALA A 148 -5.90 2.12 -1.81
N VAL A 149 -6.60 2.79 -2.73
CA VAL A 149 -6.86 2.25 -4.08
C VAL A 149 -5.68 2.45 -5.02
N TYR A 150 -5.02 3.60 -4.99
CA TYR A 150 -4.02 3.96 -5.98
C TYR A 150 -2.62 3.40 -5.66
N LEU A 151 -2.22 3.45 -4.38
CA LEU A 151 -0.86 3.14 -3.94
C LEU A 151 -0.41 1.71 -4.26
N PRO A 152 -1.23 0.65 -4.10
CA PRO A 152 -0.82 -0.70 -4.48
C PRO A 152 -0.38 -0.81 -5.95
N ALA A 153 -1.12 -0.18 -6.87
CA ALA A 153 -0.76 -0.17 -8.29
C ALA A 153 0.51 0.65 -8.57
N ALA A 154 0.69 1.78 -7.87
CA ALA A 154 1.90 2.60 -7.98
C ALA A 154 3.14 1.85 -7.49
N LEU A 155 3.04 1.14 -6.36
CA LEU A 155 4.11 0.30 -5.82
C LEU A 155 4.41 -0.88 -6.75
N ALA A 156 3.38 -1.54 -7.31
CA ALA A 156 3.57 -2.63 -8.26
C ALA A 156 4.32 -2.16 -9.51
N ARG A 157 3.94 -1.02 -10.08
CA ARG A 157 4.63 -0.45 -11.24
C ARG A 157 6.09 -0.12 -10.92
N SER A 158 6.36 0.56 -9.79
CA SER A 158 7.72 0.85 -9.36
C SER A 158 8.54 -0.42 -9.09
N ALA A 159 7.92 -1.48 -8.52
CA ALA A 159 8.56 -2.77 -8.30
C ALA A 159 8.95 -3.47 -9.61
N LEU A 160 8.10 -3.41 -10.63
CA LEU A 160 8.31 -4.09 -11.91
C LEU A 160 9.26 -3.32 -12.82
N ARG A 161 9.15 -1.98 -12.85
CA ARG A 161 9.99 -1.12 -13.71
C ARG A 161 11.34 -0.77 -13.07
N GLY A 162 11.44 -0.85 -11.76
CA GLY A 162 12.70 -0.65 -11.03
C GLY A 162 13.08 0.81 -10.81
N THR A 163 12.18 1.78 -11.03
CA THR A 163 12.45 3.20 -10.74
C THR A 163 11.40 3.82 -9.83
N VAL A 164 11.80 4.85 -9.07
CA VAL A 164 10.89 5.63 -8.22
C VAL A 164 9.92 6.43 -9.09
N GLY A 165 10.39 6.97 -10.22
CA GLY A 165 9.58 7.78 -11.14
C GLY A 165 8.37 7.02 -11.72
N ASP A 166 8.52 5.72 -11.95
CA ASP A 166 7.42 4.89 -12.45
C ASP A 166 6.25 4.81 -11.47
N GLY A 167 6.49 4.95 -10.16
CA GLY A 167 5.45 5.04 -9.14
C GLY A 167 4.58 6.31 -9.26
N PHE A 168 5.03 7.32 -10.03
CA PHE A 168 4.32 8.58 -10.26
C PHE A 168 3.75 8.72 -11.68
N ALA A 169 3.83 7.69 -12.50
CA ALA A 169 3.26 7.63 -13.83
C ALA A 169 1.72 7.49 -13.77
N TRP A 170 1.05 8.53 -13.29
CA TRP A 170 -0.37 8.50 -12.91
C TRP A 170 -1.30 8.10 -14.06
N ARG A 171 -0.98 8.45 -15.30
CA ARG A 171 -1.80 8.11 -16.47
C ARG A 171 -1.80 6.61 -16.72
N GLU A 172 -0.63 5.98 -16.67
CA GLU A 172 -0.45 4.57 -16.90
C GLU A 172 -1.03 3.75 -15.75
N ILE A 173 -0.84 4.22 -14.50
CA ILE A 173 -1.41 3.57 -13.30
C ILE A 173 -2.94 3.60 -13.36
N LEU A 174 -3.54 4.75 -13.69
CA LEU A 174 -4.99 4.85 -13.84
C LEU A 174 -5.51 4.05 -15.03
N ALA A 175 -4.77 4.00 -16.14
CA ALA A 175 -5.13 3.16 -17.28
C ALA A 175 -5.13 1.68 -16.91
N PHE A 176 -4.11 1.22 -16.15
CA PHE A 176 -4.05 -0.14 -15.63
C PHE A 176 -5.23 -0.46 -14.71
N ILE A 177 -5.54 0.42 -13.73
CA ILE A 177 -6.67 0.22 -12.80
C ILE A 177 -7.98 0.14 -13.61
N LYS A 178 -8.20 1.03 -14.55
CA LYS A 178 -9.41 1.07 -15.39
C LYS A 178 -9.53 -0.17 -16.28
N ALA A 179 -8.43 -0.64 -16.86
CA ALA A 179 -8.44 -1.82 -17.73
C ALA A 179 -8.70 -3.11 -16.94
N ASN A 180 -8.43 -3.12 -15.62
CA ASN A 180 -8.52 -4.29 -14.75
C ASN A 180 -9.50 -4.11 -13.60
N LEU A 181 -10.52 -3.26 -13.73
CA LEU A 181 -11.41 -2.88 -12.61
C LEU A 181 -11.92 -4.08 -11.80
N GLY A 182 -12.37 -5.15 -12.46
CA GLY A 182 -12.91 -6.33 -11.77
C GLY A 182 -11.83 -7.07 -10.95
N ASN A 183 -10.70 -7.40 -11.57
CA ASN A 183 -9.59 -8.10 -10.91
C ASN A 183 -8.92 -7.21 -9.86
N TYR A 184 -8.80 -5.92 -10.15
CA TYR A 184 -8.22 -4.97 -9.21
C TYR A 184 -9.11 -4.75 -7.99
N PHE A 185 -10.43 -4.63 -8.18
CA PHE A 185 -11.39 -4.58 -7.08
C PHE A 185 -11.32 -5.84 -6.22
N LEU A 186 -11.28 -7.02 -6.86
CA LEU A 186 -11.11 -8.29 -6.15
C LEU A 186 -9.81 -8.33 -5.35
N THR A 187 -8.70 -7.83 -5.91
CA THR A 187 -7.42 -7.68 -5.20
C THR A 187 -7.56 -6.82 -3.94
N LEU A 188 -8.25 -5.69 -4.03
CA LEU A 188 -8.49 -4.82 -2.87
C LEU A 188 -9.37 -5.50 -1.81
N VAL A 189 -10.39 -6.26 -2.23
CA VAL A 189 -11.24 -7.05 -1.31
C VAL A 189 -10.41 -8.13 -0.62
N ILE A 190 -9.57 -8.87 -1.36
CA ILE A 190 -8.65 -9.87 -0.82
C ILE A 190 -7.74 -9.23 0.24
N TYR A 191 -7.15 -8.08 -0.09
CA TYR A 191 -6.28 -7.37 0.85
C TYR A 191 -7.02 -6.86 2.09
N LEU A 192 -8.23 -6.34 1.92
CA LEU A 192 -9.07 -5.90 3.04
C LEU A 192 -9.38 -7.06 3.99
N LEU A 193 -9.74 -8.22 3.44
CA LEU A 193 -9.98 -9.44 4.23
C LEU A 193 -8.70 -9.93 4.92
N ALA A 194 -7.57 -9.95 4.22
CA ALA A 194 -6.28 -10.32 4.82
C ALA A 194 -5.89 -9.36 5.94
N SER A 195 -6.09 -8.06 5.75
CA SER A 195 -5.84 -7.04 6.78
C SER A 195 -6.75 -7.21 7.98
N PHE A 196 -8.02 -7.53 7.77
CA PHE A 196 -8.95 -7.84 8.86
C PHE A 196 -8.53 -9.10 9.63
N LEU A 197 -8.17 -10.17 8.92
CA LEU A 197 -7.67 -11.41 9.54
C LEU A 197 -6.36 -11.15 10.32
N SER A 198 -5.51 -10.27 9.83
CA SER A 198 -4.25 -9.92 10.51
C SER A 198 -4.47 -9.29 11.89
N GLN A 199 -5.64 -8.66 12.14
CA GLN A 199 -5.96 -8.10 13.46
C GLN A 199 -6.10 -9.18 14.53
N PHE A 200 -6.51 -10.40 14.16
CA PHE A 200 -6.56 -11.52 15.10
C PHE A 200 -5.17 -11.95 15.60
N GLY A 201 -4.10 -11.55 14.91
CA GLY A 201 -2.73 -11.70 15.40
C GLY A 201 -2.49 -11.01 16.76
N PHE A 202 -3.33 -10.03 17.14
CA PHE A 202 -3.28 -9.39 18.47
C PHE A 202 -3.56 -10.37 19.62
N ILE A 203 -4.34 -11.41 19.36
CA ILE A 203 -4.67 -12.46 20.35
C ILE A 203 -3.39 -13.20 20.82
N LEU A 204 -2.37 -13.27 19.97
CA LEU A 204 -1.07 -13.87 20.27
C LEU A 204 -0.15 -12.86 20.99
N CYS A 205 -0.56 -12.40 22.18
CA CYS A 205 0.22 -11.53 23.07
C CYS A 205 0.78 -10.24 22.41
N CYS A 206 -0.01 -9.57 21.55
CA CYS A 206 0.36 -8.36 20.81
C CYS A 206 1.52 -8.51 19.81
N VAL A 207 2.38 -9.51 19.98
CA VAL A 207 3.53 -9.73 19.08
C VAL A 207 3.09 -10.39 17.78
N GLY A 208 2.05 -11.20 17.81
CA GLY A 208 1.54 -11.91 16.63
C GLY A 208 0.96 -11.00 15.54
N ILE A 209 0.65 -9.73 15.86
CA ILE A 209 0.15 -8.77 14.86
C ILE A 209 1.19 -8.48 13.77
N PHE A 210 2.49 -8.48 14.08
CA PHE A 210 3.55 -8.15 13.13
C PHE A 210 3.73 -9.24 12.07
N PRO A 211 3.87 -10.55 12.42
CA PRO A 211 3.88 -11.62 11.42
C PRO A 211 2.56 -11.69 10.64
N ALA A 212 1.42 -11.46 11.28
CA ALA A 212 0.12 -11.45 10.62
C ALA A 212 -0.01 -10.29 9.63
N ALA A 213 0.45 -9.08 9.99
CA ALA A 213 0.48 -7.94 9.08
C ALA A 213 1.41 -8.19 7.89
N PHE A 214 2.59 -8.77 8.14
CA PHE A 214 3.51 -9.16 7.07
C PHE A 214 2.85 -10.15 6.10
N TRP A 215 2.17 -11.18 6.63
CA TRP A 215 1.40 -12.11 5.82
C TRP A 215 0.33 -11.38 4.97
N GLY A 216 -0.39 -10.41 5.55
CA GLY A 216 -1.37 -9.60 4.81
C GLY A 216 -0.76 -8.85 3.62
N TYR A 217 0.46 -8.30 3.75
CA TYR A 217 1.20 -7.70 2.63
C TYR A 217 1.58 -8.72 1.55
N LEU A 218 1.92 -9.94 1.94
CA LEU A 218 2.21 -11.01 0.96
C LEU A 218 0.96 -11.44 0.20
N VAL A 219 -0.20 -11.51 0.87
CA VAL A 219 -1.50 -11.76 0.22
C VAL A 219 -1.79 -10.67 -0.82
N LEU A 220 -1.55 -9.40 -0.47
CA LEU A 220 -1.65 -8.30 -1.44
C LEU A 220 -0.67 -8.48 -2.62
N ALA A 221 0.59 -8.82 -2.35
CA ALA A 221 1.59 -9.04 -3.40
C ALA A 221 1.16 -10.14 -4.38
N CYS A 222 0.60 -11.24 -3.86
CA CYS A 222 0.11 -12.36 -4.66
C CYS A 222 -1.10 -11.95 -5.51
N ALA A 223 -2.14 -11.38 -4.91
CA ALA A 223 -3.36 -10.96 -5.60
C ALA A 223 -3.06 -9.89 -6.67
N LEU A 224 -2.20 -8.93 -6.35
CA LEU A 224 -1.80 -7.87 -7.26
C LEU A 224 -0.93 -8.41 -8.40
N GLY A 225 0.01 -9.33 -8.11
CA GLY A 225 0.82 -10.00 -9.12
C GLY A 225 -0.04 -10.83 -10.09
N GLN A 226 -1.07 -11.51 -9.60
CA GLN A 226 -2.04 -12.18 -10.46
C GLN A 226 -2.81 -11.19 -11.34
N THR A 227 -3.25 -10.04 -10.78
CA THR A 227 -3.92 -8.98 -11.55
C THR A 227 -3.03 -8.45 -12.67
N VAL A 228 -1.75 -8.19 -12.38
CA VAL A 228 -0.77 -7.76 -13.40
C VAL A 228 -0.60 -8.81 -14.50
N ARG A 229 -0.46 -10.08 -14.10
CA ARG A 229 -0.29 -11.20 -15.04
C ARG A 229 -1.50 -11.40 -15.95
N LEU A 230 -2.71 -11.15 -15.46
CA LEU A 230 -3.97 -11.26 -16.21
C LEU A 230 -4.30 -10.00 -17.00
N SER A 231 -3.53 -8.92 -16.81
CA SER A 231 -3.79 -7.63 -17.43
C SER A 231 -3.46 -7.63 -18.91
N PRO A 232 -4.32 -7.01 -19.75
CA PRO A 232 -4.00 -6.73 -21.14
C PRO A 232 -2.94 -5.60 -21.27
N LEU A 233 -2.75 -4.80 -20.23
CA LEU A 233 -1.75 -3.74 -20.15
C LEU A 233 -0.60 -4.14 -19.23
N GLN A 234 0.61 -4.11 -19.76
CA GLN A 234 1.82 -4.26 -18.93
C GLN A 234 2.13 -2.95 -18.22
N ILE A 235 2.28 -3.01 -16.90
CA ILE A 235 2.69 -1.88 -16.06
C ILE A 235 4.18 -1.92 -15.77
#